data_e3beaef427694ac109208f83d5308cbb
#
_entry.id   e3beaef427694ac109208f83d5308cbb
#
_cell.length_a   1.000
_cell.length_b   1.000
_cell.length_c   1.000
_cell.angle_alpha   90.00
_cell.angle_beta   90.00
_cell.angle_gamma   90.00
#
_symmetry.space_group_name_H-M   'P 1'
#
loop_
_entity.id
_entity.type
_entity.pdbx_description
1 polymer ?
#
loop_
_entity_poly.entity_id
_entity_poly.type
_entity_poly.pdbx_seq_one_letter_code
_entity_poly.pdbx_strand_id
1 'polypeptide(L)'
;MFRHHKLAAALLASLILSPAAMADAKTDADMKKLAVASGCTTCHGIEKDKPGPDGMKPIGPAWIDVANQYRGKPGAVEFLTRVVQEGSNPYSSHWKNRVSGIAMPPNAVAISPADTRQLVSWILSLK
;
A
#
# COMPACT_ATOMS: atom_id res chain seq x y z
N MET A 1 -56.24 28.89 30.80
CA MET A 1 -55.44 29.32 29.63
C MET A 1 -53.98 28.90 29.87
N PHE A 2 -53.59 27.70 29.48
CA PHE A 2 -52.24 27.14 29.68
C PHE A 2 -51.49 27.16 28.35
N ARG A 3 -50.45 27.98 28.25
CA ARG A 3 -49.56 28.09 27.10
C ARG A 3 -48.47 27.01 27.21
N HIS A 4 -48.51 26.02 26.36
CA HIS A 4 -47.46 25.00 26.20
C HIS A 4 -46.27 25.60 25.43
N HIS A 5 -45.14 25.76 26.08
CA HIS A 5 -43.87 26.09 25.43
C HIS A 5 -43.24 24.78 24.92
N LYS A 6 -43.18 24.62 23.62
CA LYS A 6 -42.43 23.52 22.97
C LYS A 6 -40.96 23.92 22.94
N LEU A 7 -40.15 23.31 23.81
CA LEU A 7 -38.69 23.35 23.71
C LEU A 7 -38.24 22.42 22.60
N ALA A 8 -37.73 22.97 21.49
CA ALA A 8 -37.05 22.24 20.44
C ALA A 8 -35.60 22.02 20.88
N ALA A 9 -35.26 20.79 21.25
CA ALA A 9 -33.88 20.39 21.51
C ALA A 9 -33.17 20.15 20.18
N ALA A 10 -32.25 21.02 19.79
CA ALA A 10 -31.37 20.85 18.66
C ALA A 10 -30.23 19.87 19.06
N LEU A 11 -30.26 18.67 18.54
CA LEU A 11 -29.17 17.68 18.64
C LEU A 11 -28.04 18.10 17.71
N LEU A 12 -26.99 18.71 18.25
CA LEU A 12 -25.70 18.89 17.57
C LEU A 12 -24.97 17.56 17.56
N ALA A 13 -25.03 16.84 16.44
CA ALA A 13 -24.22 15.67 16.20
C ALA A 13 -22.76 16.10 15.95
N SER A 14 -21.94 16.09 17.00
CA SER A 14 -20.49 16.29 16.88
C SER A 14 -19.87 15.06 16.23
N LEU A 15 -19.43 15.18 14.97
CA LEU A 15 -18.57 14.18 14.32
C LEU A 15 -17.21 14.19 15.02
N ILE A 16 -17.02 13.25 15.95
CA ILE A 16 -15.72 13.01 16.56
C ILE A 16 -14.91 12.16 15.58
N LEU A 17 -13.99 12.78 14.84
CA LEU A 17 -13.02 12.06 14.02
C LEU A 17 -12.12 11.25 14.95
N SER A 18 -12.19 9.92 14.85
CA SER A 18 -11.39 9.02 15.70
C SER A 18 -9.89 9.23 15.45
N PRO A 19 -9.06 9.31 16.51
CA PRO A 19 -7.60 9.51 16.36
C PRO A 19 -6.92 8.39 15.57
N ALA A 20 -7.48 7.18 15.55
CA ALA A 20 -7.00 6.07 14.73
C ALA A 20 -7.07 6.36 13.22
N ALA A 21 -8.16 6.96 12.72
CA ALA A 21 -8.30 7.31 11.32
C ALA A 21 -7.27 8.37 10.87
N MET A 22 -6.87 9.26 11.77
CA MET A 22 -5.83 10.26 11.51
C MET A 22 -4.43 9.64 11.47
N ALA A 23 -4.16 8.65 12.33
CA ALA A 23 -2.90 7.92 12.35
C ALA A 23 -2.71 7.08 11.07
N ASP A 24 -3.75 6.38 10.61
CA ASP A 24 -3.73 5.60 9.38
C ASP A 24 -3.48 6.48 8.15
N ALA A 25 -4.16 7.63 8.05
CA ALA A 25 -3.98 8.58 6.94
C ALA A 25 -2.56 9.15 6.89
N LYS A 26 -1.95 9.44 8.06
CA LYS A 26 -0.56 9.90 8.13
C LYS A 26 0.41 8.80 7.69
N THR A 27 0.21 7.58 8.15
CA THR A 27 1.02 6.42 7.76
C THR A 27 0.95 6.18 6.25
N ASP A 28 -0.22 6.26 5.66
CA ASP A 28 -0.42 6.14 4.21
C ASP A 28 0.38 7.19 3.44
N ALA A 29 0.30 8.46 3.86
CA ALA A 29 1.03 9.54 3.22
C ALA A 29 2.55 9.37 3.33
N ASP A 30 3.05 8.97 4.51
CA ASP A 30 4.48 8.75 4.76
C ASP A 30 5.00 7.58 3.92
N MET A 31 4.26 6.47 3.81
CA MET A 31 4.66 5.30 3.02
C MET A 31 4.64 5.58 1.51
N LYS A 32 3.64 6.30 1.03
CA LYS A 32 3.60 6.77 -0.37
C LYS A 32 4.79 7.68 -0.70
N LYS A 33 5.14 8.60 0.20
CA LYS A 33 6.31 9.47 0.04
C LYS A 33 7.61 8.67 0.02
N LEU A 34 7.76 7.71 0.92
CA LEU A 34 8.93 6.81 0.96
C LEU A 34 9.04 6.02 -0.35
N ALA A 35 7.95 5.47 -0.83
CA ALA A 35 7.91 4.71 -2.07
C ALA A 35 8.33 5.54 -3.31
N VAL A 36 7.86 6.78 -3.39
CA VAL A 36 8.28 7.71 -4.45
C VAL A 36 9.77 8.03 -4.34
N ALA A 37 10.24 8.39 -3.15
CA ALA A 37 11.64 8.75 -2.91
C ALA A 37 12.60 7.59 -3.22
N SER A 38 12.16 6.35 -3.01
CA SER A 38 12.94 5.14 -3.30
C SER A 38 12.75 4.60 -4.73
N GLY A 39 12.01 5.30 -5.60
CA GLY A 39 11.80 4.93 -7.00
C GLY A 39 10.84 3.75 -7.23
N CYS A 40 10.18 3.24 -6.20
CA CYS A 40 9.31 2.07 -6.28
C CYS A 40 8.11 2.29 -7.22
N THR A 41 7.57 3.50 -7.26
CA THR A 41 6.40 3.87 -8.05
C THR A 41 6.66 3.95 -9.55
N THR A 42 7.92 3.83 -9.98
CA THR A 42 8.27 3.71 -11.41
C THR A 42 7.72 2.42 -12.01
N CYS A 43 7.69 1.34 -11.22
CA CYS A 43 7.25 0.02 -11.68
C CYS A 43 5.95 -0.45 -11.03
N HIS A 44 5.62 0.02 -9.83
CA HIS A 44 4.47 -0.43 -9.04
C HIS A 44 3.42 0.66 -8.89
N GLY A 45 2.17 0.31 -9.19
CA GLY A 45 0.99 1.04 -8.74
C GLY A 45 0.42 0.46 -7.45
N ILE A 46 -0.46 1.21 -6.78
CA ILE A 46 -1.20 0.71 -5.61
C ILE A 46 -2.41 -0.12 -6.07
N GLU A 47 -3.19 0.44 -6.98
CA GLU A 47 -4.48 -0.09 -7.43
C GLU A 47 -4.31 -1.15 -8.52
N LYS A 48 -5.27 -2.10 -8.54
CA LYS A 48 -5.38 -3.09 -9.61
C LYS A 48 -5.71 -2.47 -10.97
N ASP A 49 -5.42 -3.24 -12.01
CA ASP A 49 -5.91 -3.01 -13.38
C ASP A 49 -5.51 -1.65 -13.98
N LYS A 50 -4.50 -1.00 -13.40
CA LYS A 50 -3.86 0.15 -14.02
C LYS A 50 -2.94 -0.35 -15.14
N PRO A 51 -3.14 0.09 -16.38
CA PRO A 51 -2.24 -0.26 -17.47
C PRO A 51 -0.84 0.31 -17.20
N GLY A 52 0.16 -0.39 -17.71
CA GLY A 52 1.53 0.11 -17.80
C GLY A 52 1.70 1.12 -18.93
N PRO A 53 2.95 1.51 -19.24
CA PRO A 53 3.26 2.39 -20.35
C PRO A 53 2.63 1.88 -21.66
N ASP A 54 2.15 2.82 -22.47
CA ASP A 54 1.56 2.55 -23.81
C ASP A 54 0.42 1.53 -23.80
N GLY A 55 -0.33 1.43 -22.70
CA GLY A 55 -1.45 0.50 -22.56
C GLY A 55 -1.04 -0.97 -22.39
N MET A 56 0.25 -1.24 -22.21
CA MET A 56 0.76 -2.59 -21.94
C MET A 56 0.44 -3.05 -20.51
N LYS A 57 0.83 -4.28 -20.18
CA LYS A 57 0.79 -4.76 -18.79
C LYS A 57 1.64 -3.85 -17.89
N PRO A 58 1.26 -3.67 -16.61
CA PRO A 58 2.09 -2.93 -15.67
C PRO A 58 3.49 -3.54 -15.57
N ILE A 59 4.51 -2.72 -15.28
CA ILE A 59 5.89 -3.20 -15.17
C ILE A 59 6.05 -4.15 -14.00
N GLY A 60 5.57 -3.75 -12.82
CA GLY A 60 5.52 -4.57 -11.62
C GLY A 60 4.08 -4.83 -11.16
N PRO A 61 3.85 -5.80 -10.28
CA PRO A 61 2.52 -6.06 -9.76
C PRO A 61 1.99 -4.87 -8.95
N ALA A 62 0.68 -4.63 -9.04
CA ALA A 62 0.00 -3.69 -8.15
C ALA A 62 0.17 -4.12 -6.69
N TRP A 63 0.39 -3.17 -5.78
CA TRP A 63 0.61 -3.51 -4.37
C TRP A 63 -0.60 -4.16 -3.69
N ILE A 64 -1.80 -3.82 -4.13
CA ILE A 64 -3.00 -4.52 -3.65
C ILE A 64 -3.00 -6.00 -4.05
N ASP A 65 -2.44 -6.36 -5.22
CA ASP A 65 -2.30 -7.76 -5.63
C ASP A 65 -1.21 -8.47 -4.82
N VAL A 66 -0.10 -7.78 -4.51
CA VAL A 66 0.93 -8.29 -3.59
C VAL A 66 0.32 -8.54 -2.21
N ALA A 67 -0.45 -7.58 -1.68
CA ALA A 67 -1.16 -7.73 -0.42
C ALA A 67 -2.08 -8.95 -0.43
N ASN A 68 -2.90 -9.11 -1.46
CA ASN A 68 -3.81 -10.25 -1.58
C ASN A 68 -3.09 -11.60 -1.68
N GLN A 69 -1.92 -11.63 -2.32
CA GLN A 69 -1.12 -12.84 -2.48
C GLN A 69 -0.43 -13.27 -1.18
N TYR A 70 0.03 -12.31 -0.36
CA TYR A 70 0.94 -12.60 0.74
C TYR A 70 0.38 -12.27 2.13
N ARG A 71 -0.69 -11.49 2.26
CA ARG A 71 -1.29 -11.13 3.55
C ARG A 71 -1.63 -12.36 4.37
N GLY A 72 -1.22 -12.36 5.62
CA GLY A 72 -1.45 -13.45 6.57
C GLY A 72 -0.58 -14.69 6.37
N LYS A 73 0.29 -14.73 5.37
CA LYS A 73 1.22 -15.85 5.20
C LYS A 73 2.40 -15.70 6.18
N PRO A 74 2.76 -16.76 6.91
CA PRO A 74 3.92 -16.72 7.80
C PRO A 74 5.19 -16.32 7.04
N GLY A 75 5.99 -15.41 7.60
CA GLY A 75 7.25 -14.95 7.03
C GLY A 75 7.11 -14.04 5.80
N ALA A 76 5.90 -13.56 5.46
CA ALA A 76 5.67 -12.73 4.28
C ALA A 76 6.47 -11.42 4.30
N VAL A 77 6.55 -10.76 5.47
CA VAL A 77 7.30 -9.50 5.62
C VAL A 77 8.79 -9.73 5.35
N GLU A 78 9.37 -10.75 5.95
CA GLU A 78 10.78 -11.10 5.79
C GLU A 78 11.09 -11.51 4.35
N PHE A 79 10.24 -12.32 3.75
CA PHE A 79 10.38 -12.76 2.36
C PHE A 79 10.35 -11.57 1.39
N LEU A 80 9.32 -10.72 1.48
CA LEU A 80 9.18 -9.57 0.59
C LEU A 80 10.25 -8.50 0.84
N THR A 81 10.67 -8.28 2.09
CA THR A 81 11.80 -7.41 2.40
C THR A 81 13.06 -7.88 1.69
N ARG A 82 13.35 -9.17 1.73
CA ARG A 82 14.49 -9.76 1.02
C ARG A 82 14.36 -9.59 -0.51
N VAL A 83 13.17 -9.83 -1.06
CA VAL A 83 12.91 -9.62 -2.50
C VAL A 83 13.20 -8.18 -2.92
N VAL A 84 12.80 -7.19 -2.12
CA VAL A 84 13.10 -5.79 -2.39
C VAL A 84 14.59 -5.50 -2.34
N GLN A 85 15.28 -6.03 -1.33
CA GLN A 85 16.71 -5.76 -1.13
C GLN A 85 17.61 -6.48 -2.15
N GLU A 86 17.31 -7.73 -2.45
CA GLU A 86 18.16 -8.64 -3.24
C GLU A 86 17.68 -8.84 -4.68
N GLY A 87 16.45 -8.41 -4.98
CA GLY A 87 15.80 -8.66 -6.26
C GLY A 87 15.00 -9.97 -6.28
N SER A 88 14.19 -10.14 -7.34
CA SER A 88 13.38 -11.34 -7.52
C SER A 88 13.96 -12.30 -8.55
N ASN A 89 13.67 -13.60 -8.38
CA ASN A 89 14.05 -14.63 -9.36
C ASN A 89 13.06 -14.59 -10.55
N PRO A 90 13.53 -14.33 -11.80
CA PRO A 90 12.66 -14.25 -12.96
C PRO A 90 12.01 -15.59 -13.34
N TYR A 91 12.61 -16.69 -12.94
CA TYR A 91 12.12 -18.03 -13.31
C TYR A 91 11.02 -18.56 -12.38
N SER A 92 10.95 -18.08 -11.14
CA SER A 92 10.00 -18.54 -10.12
C SER A 92 9.04 -17.45 -9.63
N SER A 93 8.81 -16.41 -10.43
CA SER A 93 7.92 -15.31 -10.05
C SER A 93 6.44 -15.68 -10.16
N HIS A 94 5.65 -15.37 -9.12
CA HIS A 94 4.19 -15.44 -9.18
C HIS A 94 3.57 -14.50 -10.23
N TRP A 95 4.34 -13.51 -10.66
CA TRP A 95 3.86 -12.42 -11.54
C TRP A 95 4.21 -12.67 -13.00
N LYS A 96 4.87 -13.78 -13.30
CA LYS A 96 5.23 -14.17 -14.67
C LYS A 96 3.97 -14.16 -15.55
N ASN A 97 4.07 -13.53 -16.71
CA ASN A 97 2.98 -13.30 -17.66
C ASN A 97 1.85 -12.37 -17.20
N ARG A 98 1.87 -11.87 -15.97
CA ARG A 98 0.90 -10.89 -15.45
C ARG A 98 1.42 -9.46 -15.53
N VAL A 99 2.73 -9.28 -15.49
CA VAL A 99 3.43 -8.00 -15.62
C VAL A 99 4.38 -8.03 -16.81
N SER A 100 4.83 -6.87 -17.27
CA SER A 100 5.78 -6.75 -18.38
C SER A 100 7.23 -6.86 -17.91
N GLY A 101 7.52 -6.50 -16.64
CA GLY A 101 8.86 -6.65 -16.07
C GLY A 101 9.23 -8.12 -15.86
N ILE A 102 10.48 -8.46 -16.18
CA ILE A 102 10.98 -9.82 -16.05
C ILE A 102 11.29 -10.18 -14.60
N ALA A 103 11.89 -9.25 -13.87
CA ALA A 103 12.25 -9.39 -12.46
C ALA A 103 12.31 -8.01 -11.79
N MET A 104 12.10 -7.99 -10.47
CA MET A 104 12.38 -6.81 -9.66
C MET A 104 13.90 -6.75 -9.44
N PRO A 105 14.57 -5.63 -9.76
CA PRO A 105 16.01 -5.49 -9.50
C PRO A 105 16.29 -5.38 -7.99
N PRO A 106 17.54 -5.62 -7.53
CA PRO A 106 17.94 -5.30 -6.17
C PRO A 106 17.83 -3.80 -5.89
N ASN A 107 17.25 -3.43 -4.74
CA ASN A 107 17.02 -2.04 -4.36
C ASN A 107 17.75 -1.61 -3.06
N ALA A 108 18.71 -2.39 -2.56
CA ALA A 108 19.43 -2.10 -1.34
C ALA A 108 20.16 -0.72 -1.33
N VAL A 109 20.46 -0.19 -2.53
CA VAL A 109 21.08 1.15 -2.66
C VAL A 109 20.06 2.29 -2.61
N ALA A 110 18.79 2.01 -2.84
CA ALA A 110 17.71 3.00 -2.93
C ALA A 110 16.86 3.10 -1.66
N ILE A 111 16.82 2.04 -0.86
CA ILE A 111 15.99 1.97 0.35
C ILE A 111 16.67 1.09 1.41
N SER A 112 16.68 1.56 2.66
CA SER A 112 17.26 0.80 3.77
C SER A 112 16.44 -0.47 4.09
N PRO A 113 17.04 -1.51 4.71
CA PRO A 113 16.28 -2.68 5.17
C PRO A 113 15.15 -2.35 6.15
N ALA A 114 15.36 -1.35 7.03
CA ALA A 114 14.36 -0.92 8.00
C ALA A 114 13.17 -0.25 7.32
N ASP A 115 13.42 0.68 6.39
CA ASP A 115 12.38 1.35 5.61
C ASP A 115 11.66 0.38 4.69
N THR A 116 12.38 -0.57 4.09
CA THR A 116 11.79 -1.65 3.29
C THR A 116 10.80 -2.46 4.10
N ARG A 117 11.16 -2.85 5.33
CA ARG A 117 10.26 -3.59 6.22
C ARG A 117 8.98 -2.80 6.56
N GLN A 118 9.11 -1.49 6.80
CA GLN A 118 7.97 -0.62 7.05
C GLN A 118 7.07 -0.53 5.81
N LEU A 119 7.65 -0.29 4.64
CA LEU A 119 6.92 -0.20 3.37
C LEU A 119 6.21 -1.51 3.04
N VAL A 120 6.88 -2.65 3.18
CA VAL A 120 6.29 -3.99 2.97
C VAL A 120 5.13 -4.25 3.94
N SER A 121 5.31 -3.91 5.23
CA SER A 121 4.24 -4.08 6.23
C SER A 121 3.01 -3.23 5.88
N TRP A 122 3.22 -2.00 5.43
CA TRP A 122 2.14 -1.14 4.95
C TRP A 122 1.48 -1.71 3.69
N ILE A 123 2.25 -2.17 2.69
CA ILE A 123 1.71 -2.81 1.47
C ILE A 123 0.79 -3.99 1.86
N LEU A 124 1.23 -4.84 2.78
CA LEU A 124 0.44 -5.99 3.23
C LEU A 124 -0.85 -5.60 4.00
N SER A 125 -0.97 -4.37 4.47
CA SER A 125 -2.17 -3.83 5.12
C SER A 125 -3.21 -3.28 4.13
N LEU A 126 -2.85 -3.02 2.88
CA LEU A 126 -3.75 -2.48 1.84
C LEU A 126 -4.96 -3.41 1.61
N LYS A 127 -6.13 -2.82 1.40
CA LYS A 127 -7.42 -3.54 1.21
C LYS A 127 -8.05 -3.19 -0.11
#